data_bf939bb5b0022d2ffc6dfc7901be4524
#
_entry.id   bf939bb5b0022d2ffc6dfc7901be4524
#
_cell.length_a   1.000
_cell.length_b   1.000
_cell.length_c   1.000
_cell.angle_alpha   90.00
_cell.angle_beta   90.00
_cell.angle_gamma   90.00
#
_symmetry.space_group_name_H-M   'P 1'
#
loop_
_entity.id
_entity.type
_entity.pdbx_description
1 polymer ?
#
loop_
_entity_poly.entity_id
_entity_poly.type
_entity_poly.pdbx_seq_one_letter_code
_entity_poly.pdbx_strand_id
1 'polypeptide(L)'
;NQCDDINFIDIASPAASNHFCPAPDKSAHKSSMGVSPDCFIVGTVMRNQKRKLYPDLMASFRKFLDQTQDPNAFLYCHTYYPDVGWDFPKLIHENGLASRVLVTYKCKNCKKVSVDFFQNSIQNCQHCQSLNNHMVGIANPISDEELANVYKCFDIYVQYANSEGFGMPQLEAANSALPVISVDYSAMSSVVKNIGGFGVIPSSYYVECETGCK
;
A
#
# COMPACT_ATOMS: atom_id res chain seq x y z
N ASN A 1 17.84 -17.93 35.53
CA ASN A 1 18.48 -17.59 34.22
C ASN A 1 18.59 -16.08 34.15
N GLN A 2 19.71 -15.57 34.62
CA GLN A 2 20.00 -14.15 34.70
C GLN A 2 20.69 -13.74 33.38
N CYS A 3 20.07 -12.82 32.68
CA CYS A 3 20.76 -11.95 31.72
C CYS A 3 21.05 -10.63 32.42
N ASP A 4 21.82 -10.68 33.52
CA ASP A 4 22.08 -9.50 34.37
C ASP A 4 23.18 -8.57 33.77
N ASP A 5 23.77 -8.92 32.61
CA ASP A 5 24.88 -8.18 32.02
C ASP A 5 24.54 -7.56 30.64
N ILE A 6 23.27 -7.36 30.32
CA ILE A 6 22.91 -6.63 29.09
C ILE A 6 22.89 -5.13 29.38
N ASN A 7 23.95 -4.44 28.97
CA ASN A 7 23.96 -2.98 28.95
C ASN A 7 23.10 -2.50 27.78
N PHE A 8 21.89 -1.99 28.08
CA PHE A 8 21.08 -1.32 27.10
C PHE A 8 21.75 0.04 26.77
N ILE A 9 22.18 0.21 25.52
CA ILE A 9 22.87 1.41 25.06
C ILE A 9 21.89 2.37 24.43
N ASP A 10 21.10 1.90 23.45
CA ASP A 10 20.12 2.73 22.74
C ASP A 10 19.21 1.87 21.83
N ILE A 11 18.16 2.48 21.29
CA ILE A 11 17.28 1.89 20.28
C ILE A 11 17.64 2.45 18.92
N ALA A 12 18.16 1.60 18.02
CA ALA A 12 18.33 1.94 16.62
C ALA A 12 17.00 1.77 15.88
N SER A 13 16.38 2.86 15.48
CA SER A 13 15.20 2.82 14.60
C SER A 13 15.59 2.48 13.17
N PRO A 14 14.85 1.61 12.46
CA PRO A 14 15.06 1.39 11.05
C PRO A 14 14.82 2.67 10.25
N ALA A 15 15.50 2.80 9.11
CA ALA A 15 15.36 3.93 8.19
C ALA A 15 14.95 3.44 6.81
N ALA A 16 14.19 4.24 6.08
CA ALA A 16 13.87 3.96 4.69
C ALA A 16 15.08 4.22 3.78
N SER A 17 15.17 3.47 2.67
CA SER A 17 16.22 3.67 1.67
C SER A 17 16.16 5.06 1.03
N ASN A 18 17.31 5.59 0.59
CA ASN A 18 17.40 6.87 -0.13
C ASN A 18 16.69 6.90 -1.49
N HIS A 19 16.26 5.75 -2.00
CA HIS A 19 15.39 5.68 -3.20
C HIS A 19 14.04 6.35 -2.97
N PHE A 20 13.51 6.28 -1.74
CA PHE A 20 12.26 6.92 -1.35
C PHE A 20 12.48 8.41 -1.17
N CYS A 21 12.13 9.16 -2.20
CA CYS A 21 12.23 10.61 -2.26
C CYS A 21 11.07 11.17 -3.12
N PRO A 22 10.73 12.46 -2.98
CA PRO A 22 9.69 13.08 -3.79
C PRO A 22 9.98 12.98 -5.29
N ALA A 23 8.93 12.86 -6.11
CA ALA A 23 9.06 13.02 -7.55
C ALA A 23 9.36 14.49 -7.88
N PRO A 24 10.38 14.80 -8.68
CA PRO A 24 10.63 16.19 -9.13
C PRO A 24 9.44 16.78 -9.92
N ASP A 25 8.80 15.96 -10.72
CA ASP A 25 7.56 16.23 -11.45
C ASP A 25 6.62 15.03 -11.28
N LYS A 26 5.64 15.15 -10.39
CA LYS A 26 4.69 14.08 -10.07
C LYS A 26 3.78 13.76 -11.27
N SER A 27 3.35 14.77 -12.02
CA SER A 27 2.45 14.59 -13.17
C SER A 27 3.13 13.82 -14.30
N ALA A 28 4.35 14.20 -14.64
CA ALA A 28 5.16 13.47 -15.61
C ALA A 28 5.47 12.05 -15.13
N HIS A 29 5.73 11.88 -13.81
CA HIS A 29 5.99 10.57 -13.23
C HIS A 29 4.75 9.65 -13.31
N LYS A 30 3.56 10.13 -12.91
CA LYS A 30 2.30 9.39 -13.04
C LYS A 30 2.08 8.92 -14.47
N SER A 31 2.26 9.84 -15.45
CA SER A 31 2.13 9.51 -16.87
C SER A 31 3.10 8.41 -17.32
N SER A 32 4.36 8.45 -16.87
CA SER A 32 5.38 7.44 -17.20
C SER A 32 5.05 6.05 -16.64
N MET A 33 4.27 5.99 -15.55
CA MET A 33 3.81 4.76 -14.92
C MET A 33 2.48 4.24 -15.49
N GLY A 34 1.86 4.94 -16.44
CA GLY A 34 0.57 4.58 -17.04
C GLY A 34 -0.64 5.12 -16.28
N VAL A 35 -0.45 6.12 -15.42
CA VAL A 35 -1.51 6.76 -14.63
C VAL A 35 -1.77 8.16 -15.16
N SER A 36 -3.04 8.59 -15.23
CA SER A 36 -3.36 9.97 -15.58
C SER A 36 -2.74 10.97 -14.61
N PRO A 37 -2.11 12.05 -15.09
CA PRO A 37 -1.48 13.06 -14.24
C PRO A 37 -2.47 13.76 -13.29
N ASP A 38 -3.74 13.86 -13.68
CA ASP A 38 -4.78 14.57 -12.94
C ASP A 38 -5.50 13.71 -11.89
N CYS A 39 -5.11 12.43 -11.76
CA CYS A 39 -5.70 11.53 -10.78
C CYS A 39 -5.25 11.88 -9.35
N PHE A 40 -6.19 11.84 -8.40
CA PHE A 40 -5.89 11.82 -6.97
C PHE A 40 -5.75 10.36 -6.51
N ILE A 41 -4.58 10.00 -6.00
CA ILE A 41 -4.26 8.61 -5.65
C ILE A 41 -4.06 8.46 -4.14
N VAL A 42 -4.97 7.70 -3.53
CA VAL A 42 -4.81 7.17 -2.17
C VAL A 42 -4.02 5.89 -2.27
N GLY A 43 -2.76 5.91 -1.84
CA GLY A 43 -1.84 4.77 -1.95
C GLY A 43 -1.73 3.95 -0.68
N THR A 44 -1.57 2.65 -0.82
CA THR A 44 -1.18 1.74 0.25
C THR A 44 -0.20 0.68 -0.24
N VAL A 45 0.76 0.32 0.61
CA VAL A 45 1.76 -0.72 0.36
C VAL A 45 1.66 -1.74 1.48
N MET A 46 0.89 -2.79 1.23
CA MET A 46 0.62 -3.83 2.22
C MET A 46 0.45 -5.18 1.53
N ARG A 47 1.12 -6.22 2.03
CA ARG A 47 0.84 -7.58 1.60
C ARG A 47 -0.61 -7.96 1.97
N ASN A 48 -1.31 -8.70 1.11
CA ASN A 48 -2.67 -9.18 1.40
C ASN A 48 -2.64 -10.31 2.45
N GLN A 49 -2.70 -9.92 3.70
CA GLN A 49 -2.78 -10.79 4.87
C GLN A 49 -3.98 -10.38 5.73
N LYS A 50 -4.54 -11.30 6.54
CA LYS A 50 -5.72 -11.03 7.38
C LYS A 50 -5.56 -9.83 8.31
N ARG A 51 -4.38 -9.65 8.90
CA ARG A 51 -4.08 -8.50 9.77
C ARG A 51 -4.03 -7.15 9.05
N LYS A 52 -3.98 -7.15 7.72
CA LYS A 52 -4.09 -5.95 6.88
C LYS A 52 -5.56 -5.76 6.53
N LEU A 53 -6.16 -4.73 7.08
CA LEU A 53 -7.61 -4.53 7.09
C LEU A 53 -8.11 -3.95 5.75
N TYR A 54 -7.90 -4.68 4.66
CA TYR A 54 -8.39 -4.31 3.34
C TYR A 54 -9.92 -4.12 3.26
N PRO A 55 -10.76 -4.89 3.99
CA PRO A 55 -12.19 -4.61 4.02
C PRO A 55 -12.52 -3.20 4.50
N ASP A 56 -11.90 -2.79 5.62
CA ASP A 56 -12.13 -1.46 6.20
C ASP A 56 -11.54 -0.35 5.33
N LEU A 57 -10.37 -0.58 4.73
CA LEU A 57 -9.74 0.36 3.80
C LEU A 57 -10.64 0.61 2.58
N MET A 58 -11.15 -0.45 1.94
CA MET A 58 -12.02 -0.33 0.76
C MET A 58 -13.36 0.31 1.10
N ALA A 59 -13.97 -0.06 2.22
CA ALA A 59 -15.20 0.56 2.69
C ALA A 59 -15.00 2.05 3.01
N SER A 60 -13.87 2.42 3.61
CA SER A 60 -13.53 3.81 3.88
C SER A 60 -13.28 4.60 2.60
N PHE A 61 -12.59 4.00 1.63
CA PHE A 61 -12.39 4.63 0.33
C PHE A 61 -13.71 4.80 -0.43
N ARG A 62 -14.65 3.84 -0.35
CA ARG A 62 -15.99 4.00 -0.91
C ARG A 62 -16.72 5.19 -0.29
N LYS A 63 -16.69 5.33 1.04
CA LYS A 63 -17.27 6.50 1.72
C LYS A 63 -16.63 7.82 1.29
N PHE A 64 -15.29 7.83 1.11
CA PHE A 64 -14.59 9.00 0.60
C PHE A 64 -15.09 9.38 -0.81
N LEU A 65 -15.26 8.43 -1.72
CA LEU A 65 -15.81 8.68 -3.05
C LEU A 65 -17.26 9.19 -2.99
N ASP A 66 -18.07 8.65 -2.07
CA ASP A 66 -19.47 9.10 -1.89
C ASP A 66 -19.57 10.55 -1.38
N GLN A 67 -18.60 10.96 -0.57
CA GLN A 67 -18.55 12.32 -0.01
C GLN A 67 -17.96 13.35 -0.98
N THR A 68 -16.91 12.99 -1.68
CA THR A 68 -16.18 13.92 -2.56
C THR A 68 -16.77 13.99 -3.96
N GLN A 69 -17.42 12.91 -4.43
CA GLN A 69 -17.90 12.74 -5.80
C GLN A 69 -16.80 12.96 -6.85
N ASP A 70 -15.53 12.79 -6.46
CA ASP A 70 -14.39 12.99 -7.35
C ASP A 70 -14.26 11.83 -8.37
N PRO A 71 -14.47 12.10 -9.66
CA PRO A 71 -14.35 11.08 -10.70
C PRO A 71 -12.90 10.63 -10.92
N ASN A 72 -11.91 11.41 -10.49
CA ASN A 72 -10.49 11.17 -10.71
C ASN A 72 -9.77 10.61 -9.47
N ALA A 73 -10.50 10.23 -8.41
CA ALA A 73 -9.92 9.61 -7.23
C ALA A 73 -9.83 8.09 -7.37
N PHE A 74 -8.66 7.53 -7.06
CA PHE A 74 -8.36 6.09 -7.15
C PHE A 74 -7.68 5.59 -5.88
N LEU A 75 -7.97 4.34 -5.51
CA LEU A 75 -7.23 3.59 -4.50
C LEU A 75 -6.14 2.77 -5.18
N TYR A 76 -4.88 3.03 -4.84
CA TYR A 76 -3.77 2.24 -5.37
C TYR A 76 -3.28 1.27 -4.30
N CYS A 77 -3.45 -0.01 -4.54
CA CYS A 77 -3.00 -1.08 -3.66
C CYS A 77 -1.75 -1.75 -4.23
N HIS A 78 -0.56 -1.40 -3.72
CA HIS A 78 0.62 -2.21 -3.98
C HIS A 78 0.54 -3.47 -3.11
N THR A 79 0.02 -4.53 -3.70
CA THR A 79 -0.27 -5.80 -3.05
C THR A 79 -0.17 -6.94 -4.06
N TYR A 80 -0.36 -8.16 -3.57
CA TYR A 80 -0.39 -9.37 -4.37
C TYR A 80 -1.71 -10.14 -4.16
N TYR A 81 -2.23 -10.71 -5.24
CA TYR A 81 -3.37 -11.62 -5.20
C TYR A 81 -3.19 -12.74 -6.25
N PRO A 82 -3.52 -14.01 -5.94
CA PRO A 82 -4.01 -14.50 -4.63
C PRO A 82 -2.91 -14.58 -3.57
N ASP A 83 -3.26 -14.32 -2.31
CA ASP A 83 -2.41 -14.45 -1.13
C ASP A 83 -3.25 -15.02 0.03
N VAL A 84 -2.64 -15.22 1.20
CA VAL A 84 -3.27 -15.84 2.39
C VAL A 84 -4.31 -14.95 3.10
N GLY A 85 -4.58 -13.74 2.59
CA GLY A 85 -5.45 -12.76 3.20
C GLY A 85 -6.90 -12.81 2.72
N TRP A 86 -7.34 -11.68 2.21
CA TRP A 86 -8.71 -11.39 1.82
C TRP A 86 -8.97 -11.75 0.36
N ASP A 87 -10.20 -12.10 0.04
CA ASP A 87 -10.66 -12.23 -1.34
C ASP A 87 -10.77 -10.83 -1.97
N PHE A 88 -9.70 -10.42 -2.63
CA PHE A 88 -9.55 -9.06 -3.17
C PHE A 88 -10.60 -8.73 -4.25
N PRO A 89 -10.87 -9.61 -5.24
CA PRO A 89 -11.96 -9.40 -6.20
C PRO A 89 -13.32 -9.21 -5.54
N LYS A 90 -13.63 -10.03 -4.52
CA LYS A 90 -14.88 -9.94 -3.77
C LYS A 90 -15.01 -8.58 -3.07
N LEU A 91 -13.95 -8.13 -2.38
CA LEU A 91 -13.95 -6.82 -1.70
C LEU A 91 -14.14 -5.66 -2.69
N ILE A 92 -13.50 -5.71 -3.84
CA ILE A 92 -13.66 -4.70 -4.90
C ILE A 92 -15.12 -4.65 -5.37
N HIS A 93 -15.72 -5.82 -5.62
CA HIS A 93 -17.10 -5.94 -6.07
C HIS A 93 -18.10 -5.44 -5.01
N GLU A 94 -17.97 -5.89 -3.76
CA GLU A 94 -18.88 -5.54 -2.66
C GLU A 94 -18.88 -4.03 -2.36
N ASN A 95 -17.76 -3.35 -2.57
CA ASN A 95 -17.64 -1.91 -2.38
C ASN A 95 -17.87 -1.09 -3.67
N GLY A 96 -18.21 -1.73 -4.79
CA GLY A 96 -18.44 -1.03 -6.07
C GLY A 96 -17.20 -0.32 -6.60
N LEU A 97 -16.00 -0.89 -6.43
CA LEU A 97 -14.70 -0.28 -6.76
C LEU A 97 -14.04 -0.88 -8.01
N ALA A 98 -14.77 -1.56 -8.89
CA ALA A 98 -14.22 -2.30 -10.04
C ALA A 98 -13.33 -1.43 -10.97
N SER A 99 -13.65 -0.14 -11.13
CA SER A 99 -12.89 0.82 -11.94
C SER A 99 -12.18 1.88 -11.08
N ARG A 100 -11.88 1.57 -9.83
CA ARG A 100 -11.31 2.52 -8.85
C ARG A 100 -10.08 1.99 -8.12
N VAL A 101 -9.71 0.72 -8.33
CA VAL A 101 -8.56 0.10 -7.67
C VAL A 101 -7.46 -0.13 -8.67
N LEU A 102 -6.33 0.53 -8.47
CA LEU A 102 -5.09 0.39 -9.21
C LEU A 102 -4.15 -0.57 -8.48
N VAL A 103 -3.37 -1.32 -9.24
CA VAL A 103 -2.33 -2.22 -8.73
C VAL A 103 -1.06 -2.14 -9.57
N THR A 104 0.02 -2.71 -9.06
CA THR A 104 1.30 -2.77 -9.74
C THR A 104 1.42 -4.05 -10.55
N TYR A 105 1.83 -3.92 -11.80
CA TYR A 105 2.20 -5.02 -12.68
C TYR A 105 3.68 -4.92 -13.07
N LYS A 106 4.29 -6.07 -13.35
CA LYS A 106 5.63 -6.15 -13.94
C LYS A 106 5.61 -7.18 -15.06
N CYS A 107 6.03 -6.76 -16.25
CA CYS A 107 6.12 -7.64 -17.40
C CYS A 107 7.29 -8.61 -17.25
N LYS A 108 7.04 -9.91 -17.35
CA LYS A 108 8.11 -10.92 -17.31
C LYS A 108 9.00 -10.91 -18.54
N ASN A 109 8.53 -10.32 -19.66
CA ASN A 109 9.27 -10.24 -20.91
C ASN A 109 10.22 -9.03 -20.94
N CYS A 110 9.70 -7.80 -20.90
CA CYS A 110 10.52 -6.58 -20.98
C CYS A 110 10.96 -6.03 -19.60
N LYS A 111 10.54 -6.64 -18.49
CA LYS A 111 10.85 -6.29 -17.09
C LYS A 111 10.33 -4.90 -16.66
N LYS A 112 9.60 -4.19 -17.48
CA LYS A 112 9.02 -2.89 -17.13
C LYS A 112 7.91 -3.04 -16.11
N VAL A 113 7.90 -2.11 -15.14
CA VAL A 113 6.82 -1.94 -14.16
C VAL A 113 5.79 -0.97 -14.72
N SER A 114 4.52 -1.24 -14.49
CA SER A 114 3.39 -0.40 -14.88
C SER A 114 2.28 -0.45 -13.84
N VAL A 115 1.40 0.52 -13.89
CA VAL A 115 0.21 0.61 -13.06
C VAL A 115 -1.01 0.45 -13.94
N ASP A 116 -1.96 -0.34 -13.49
CA ASP A 116 -3.23 -0.51 -14.18
C ASP A 116 -4.33 -0.91 -13.18
N PHE A 117 -5.58 -0.89 -13.63
CA PHE A 117 -6.69 -1.39 -12.84
C PHE A 117 -6.51 -2.85 -12.47
N PHE A 118 -6.98 -3.19 -11.28
CA PHE A 118 -6.95 -4.59 -10.83
C PHE A 118 -7.73 -5.47 -11.79
N GLN A 119 -7.08 -6.50 -12.30
CA GLN A 119 -7.69 -7.58 -13.07
C GLN A 119 -7.13 -8.92 -12.58
N ASN A 120 -8.03 -9.87 -12.32
CA ASN A 120 -7.65 -11.21 -11.86
C ASN A 120 -7.20 -12.11 -13.03
N SER A 121 -6.31 -11.57 -13.88
CA SER A 121 -5.76 -12.27 -15.05
C SER A 121 -4.43 -11.66 -15.49
N ILE A 122 -3.68 -12.40 -16.31
CA ILE A 122 -2.48 -11.89 -16.97
C ILE A 122 -2.89 -10.85 -18.00
N GLN A 123 -2.18 -9.72 -18.04
CA GLN A 123 -2.46 -8.59 -18.90
C GLN A 123 -1.49 -8.50 -20.08
N ASN A 124 -1.90 -7.79 -21.13
CA ASN A 124 -0.98 -7.32 -22.15
C ASN A 124 -0.09 -6.22 -21.56
N CYS A 125 1.21 -6.33 -21.79
CA CYS A 125 2.16 -5.31 -21.38
C CYS A 125 1.98 -4.04 -22.22
N GLN A 126 1.80 -2.89 -21.57
CA GLN A 126 1.66 -1.60 -22.27
C GLN A 126 2.92 -1.22 -23.06
N HIS A 127 4.10 -1.74 -22.69
CA HIS A 127 5.38 -1.40 -23.32
C HIS A 127 5.77 -2.30 -24.49
N CYS A 128 5.62 -3.62 -24.36
CA CYS A 128 6.06 -4.59 -25.37
C CYS A 128 4.92 -5.42 -25.98
N GLN A 129 3.68 -5.14 -25.63
CA GLN A 129 2.45 -5.78 -26.12
C GLN A 129 2.36 -7.30 -25.87
N SER A 130 3.31 -7.89 -25.14
CA SER A 130 3.25 -9.32 -24.80
C SER A 130 2.18 -9.59 -23.75
N LEU A 131 1.47 -10.71 -23.88
CA LEU A 131 0.55 -11.21 -22.85
C LEU A 131 1.37 -11.87 -21.71
N ASN A 132 2.13 -11.07 -20.98
CA ASN A 132 3.03 -11.53 -19.94
C ASN A 132 3.23 -10.48 -18.81
N ASN A 133 2.22 -9.63 -18.62
CA ASN A 133 2.22 -8.62 -17.57
C ASN A 133 1.48 -9.17 -16.34
N HIS A 134 2.21 -9.43 -15.28
CA HIS A 134 1.71 -10.08 -14.06
C HIS A 134 1.69 -9.10 -12.90
N MET A 135 0.75 -9.26 -11.98
CA MET A 135 0.85 -8.58 -10.69
C MET A 135 2.20 -8.85 -10.03
N VAL A 136 2.73 -7.83 -9.38
CA VAL A 136 3.94 -7.98 -8.56
C VAL A 136 3.65 -8.86 -7.34
N GLY A 137 4.65 -9.61 -6.89
CA GLY A 137 4.50 -10.52 -5.76
C GLY A 137 5.78 -11.34 -5.57
N ILE A 138 5.72 -12.36 -4.72
CA ILE A 138 6.90 -13.18 -4.39
C ILE A 138 7.56 -13.79 -5.63
N ALA A 139 6.75 -14.26 -6.58
CA ALA A 139 7.24 -14.87 -7.83
C ALA A 139 7.60 -13.85 -8.93
N ASN A 140 7.26 -12.58 -8.74
CA ASN A 140 7.52 -11.49 -9.68
C ASN A 140 7.83 -10.20 -8.90
N PRO A 141 8.95 -10.16 -8.14
CA PRO A 141 9.27 -9.05 -7.25
C PRO A 141 9.71 -7.81 -8.00
N ILE A 142 9.60 -6.67 -7.32
CA ILE A 142 10.20 -5.41 -7.74
C ILE A 142 11.33 -5.04 -6.77
N SER A 143 12.26 -4.19 -7.24
CA SER A 143 13.34 -3.65 -6.41
C SER A 143 12.84 -2.49 -5.55
N ASP A 144 13.65 -2.05 -4.57
CA ASP A 144 13.36 -0.87 -3.75
C ASP A 144 13.23 0.40 -4.60
N GLU A 145 14.04 0.54 -5.65
CA GLU A 145 13.94 1.64 -6.60
C GLU A 145 12.63 1.61 -7.38
N GLU A 146 12.22 0.44 -7.87
CA GLU A 146 10.92 0.25 -8.53
C GLU A 146 9.75 0.51 -7.57
N LEU A 147 9.88 0.09 -6.30
CA LEU A 147 8.89 0.37 -5.27
C LEU A 147 8.81 1.88 -4.95
N ALA A 148 9.94 2.56 -4.84
CA ALA A 148 9.98 4.01 -4.66
C ALA A 148 9.27 4.75 -5.81
N ASN A 149 9.36 4.24 -7.04
CA ASN A 149 8.61 4.78 -8.17
C ASN A 149 7.09 4.56 -8.04
N VAL A 150 6.65 3.51 -7.35
CA VAL A 150 5.24 3.32 -6.99
C VAL A 150 4.79 4.40 -6.01
N TYR A 151 5.55 4.67 -4.95
CA TYR A 151 5.21 5.72 -3.98
C TYR A 151 5.10 7.11 -4.62
N LYS A 152 5.93 7.42 -5.60
CA LYS A 152 5.90 8.70 -6.33
C LYS A 152 4.60 8.94 -7.10
N CYS A 153 3.79 7.90 -7.32
CA CYS A 153 2.45 8.05 -7.90
C CYS A 153 1.39 8.49 -6.89
N PHE A 154 1.63 8.32 -5.59
CA PHE A 154 0.64 8.60 -4.56
C PHE A 154 0.52 10.10 -4.25
N ASP A 155 -0.68 10.53 -3.89
CA ASP A 155 -0.93 11.87 -3.35
C ASP A 155 -1.06 11.85 -1.84
N ILE A 156 -1.51 10.74 -1.28
CA ILE A 156 -1.57 10.45 0.15
C ILE A 156 -1.31 8.96 0.37
N TYR A 157 -0.67 8.62 1.47
CA TYR A 157 -0.45 7.24 1.89
C TYR A 157 -1.36 6.87 3.06
N VAL A 158 -1.98 5.69 2.99
CA VAL A 158 -2.84 5.16 4.06
C VAL A 158 -2.34 3.80 4.51
N GLN A 159 -2.08 3.67 5.82
CA GLN A 159 -1.72 2.42 6.47
C GLN A 159 -2.88 1.97 7.39
N TYR A 160 -3.56 0.89 6.99
CA TYR A 160 -4.65 0.35 7.79
C TYR A 160 -4.40 -1.13 8.10
N ALA A 161 -3.93 -1.41 9.31
CA ALA A 161 -3.59 -2.75 9.75
C ALA A 161 -3.93 -2.94 11.23
N ASN A 162 -4.26 -4.16 11.61
CA ASN A 162 -4.50 -4.53 13.00
C ASN A 162 -3.21 -4.54 13.82
N SER A 163 -2.10 -4.93 13.21
CA SER A 163 -0.79 -4.93 13.86
C SER A 163 0.36 -4.85 12.87
N GLU A 164 1.45 -4.24 13.29
CA GLU A 164 2.74 -4.18 12.60
C GLU A 164 3.89 -4.38 13.58
N GLY A 165 5.00 -4.94 13.10
CA GLY A 165 6.24 -4.97 13.87
C GLY A 165 6.89 -3.61 14.00
N PHE A 166 6.86 -2.80 12.93
CA PHE A 166 7.35 -1.42 12.92
C PHE A 166 6.50 -0.53 12.00
N GLY A 167 6.27 -0.91 10.75
CA GLY A 167 5.53 -0.09 9.78
C GLY A 167 6.45 0.66 8.82
N MET A 168 7.47 0.00 8.26
CA MET A 168 8.40 0.57 7.28
C MET A 168 7.70 1.35 6.16
N PRO A 169 6.57 0.89 5.57
CA PRO A 169 5.88 1.63 4.53
C PRO A 169 5.48 3.06 4.89
N GLN A 170 5.24 3.36 6.17
CA GLN A 170 4.96 4.73 6.63
C GLN A 170 6.18 5.64 6.52
N LEU A 171 7.39 5.10 6.83
CA LEU A 171 8.65 5.84 6.68
C LEU A 171 8.98 6.06 5.21
N GLU A 172 8.78 5.05 4.38
CA GLU A 172 8.97 5.13 2.93
C GLU A 172 8.07 6.21 2.32
N ALA A 173 6.80 6.26 2.76
CA ALA A 173 5.87 7.29 2.36
C ALA A 173 6.30 8.70 2.83
N ALA A 174 6.71 8.83 4.10
CA ALA A 174 7.18 10.10 4.65
C ALA A 174 8.44 10.60 3.94
N ASN A 175 9.41 9.71 3.65
CA ASN A 175 10.60 10.06 2.86
C ASN A 175 10.25 10.49 1.43
N SER A 176 9.16 9.95 0.87
CA SER A 176 8.62 10.36 -0.42
C SER A 176 7.81 11.67 -0.35
N ALA A 177 7.82 12.37 0.79
CA ALA A 177 7.07 13.59 1.10
C ALA A 177 5.56 13.43 0.91
N LEU A 178 5.01 12.25 1.23
CA LEU A 178 3.59 12.00 1.20
C LEU A 178 2.96 12.29 2.57
N PRO A 179 1.78 12.92 2.63
CA PRO A 179 0.95 12.90 3.81
C PRO A 179 0.63 11.44 4.19
N VAL A 180 0.75 11.10 5.48
CA VAL A 180 0.53 9.74 5.98
C VAL A 180 -0.67 9.72 6.91
N ILE A 181 -1.65 8.87 6.59
CA ILE A 181 -2.72 8.49 7.51
C ILE A 181 -2.45 7.06 7.97
N SER A 182 -2.46 6.84 9.27
CA SER A 182 -2.25 5.50 9.84
C SER A 182 -3.13 5.28 11.05
N VAL A 183 -3.39 4.01 11.36
CA VAL A 183 -4.05 3.66 12.64
C VAL A 183 -3.11 4.02 13.80
N ASP A 184 -3.63 4.76 14.79
CA ASP A 184 -2.91 5.07 16.03
C ASP A 184 -3.00 3.88 16.99
N TYR A 185 -2.39 2.76 16.60
CA TYR A 185 -2.37 1.53 17.37
C TYR A 185 -1.13 0.69 17.06
N SER A 186 -0.70 -0.16 17.99
CA SER A 186 0.48 -1.02 17.86
C SER A 186 1.74 -0.20 17.51
N ALA A 187 2.71 -0.79 16.82
CA ALA A 187 3.93 -0.10 16.38
C ALA A 187 3.66 1.09 15.45
N MET A 188 2.54 1.11 14.75
CA MET A 188 2.16 2.22 13.86
C MET A 188 1.97 3.54 14.61
N SER A 189 1.51 3.49 15.87
CA SER A 189 1.30 4.67 16.71
C SER A 189 2.57 5.50 16.90
N SER A 190 3.68 4.86 17.25
CA SER A 190 4.96 5.57 17.43
C SER A 190 5.49 6.13 16.11
N VAL A 191 5.38 5.36 15.03
CA VAL A 191 5.87 5.80 13.71
C VAL A 191 5.07 7.00 13.21
N VAL A 192 3.73 6.92 13.19
CA VAL A 192 2.89 8.01 12.67
C VAL A 192 3.09 9.31 13.45
N LYS A 193 3.28 9.23 14.77
CA LYS A 193 3.60 10.40 15.62
C LYS A 193 4.97 10.99 15.29
N ASN A 194 5.98 10.15 15.14
CA ASN A 194 7.35 10.60 14.87
C ASN A 194 7.51 11.28 13.49
N ILE A 195 6.76 10.82 12.48
CA ILE A 195 6.79 11.43 11.14
C ILE A 195 5.81 12.60 10.97
N GLY A 196 5.06 12.97 12.02
CA GLY A 196 4.03 14.03 11.95
C GLY A 196 2.83 13.65 11.07
N GLY A 197 2.52 12.36 10.96
CA GLY A 197 1.36 11.87 10.22
C GLY A 197 0.06 11.99 11.01
N PHE A 198 -1.05 11.66 10.36
CA PHE A 198 -2.38 11.67 10.96
C PHE A 198 -2.73 10.29 11.53
N GLY A 199 -2.86 10.21 12.86
CA GLY A 199 -3.23 8.99 13.57
C GLY A 199 -4.75 8.84 13.69
N VAL A 200 -5.30 7.73 13.20
CA VAL A 200 -6.71 7.37 13.36
C VAL A 200 -6.86 6.47 14.57
N ILE A 201 -7.57 6.95 15.59
CA ILE A 201 -7.84 6.16 16.80
C ILE A 201 -8.95 5.14 16.48
N PRO A 202 -8.70 3.82 16.70
CA PRO A 202 -9.74 2.81 16.50
C PRO A 202 -10.93 3.07 17.46
N SER A 203 -12.14 3.00 16.91
CA SER A 203 -13.37 3.16 17.70
C SER A 203 -13.80 1.87 18.40
N SER A 204 -13.34 0.72 17.91
CA SER A 204 -13.64 -0.60 18.48
C SER A 204 -12.51 -1.57 18.17
N TYR A 205 -12.44 -2.62 18.96
CA TYR A 205 -11.51 -3.74 18.79
C TYR A 205 -12.31 -5.04 18.78
N TYR A 206 -11.92 -5.95 17.90
CA TYR A 206 -12.38 -7.34 17.95
C TYR A 206 -11.17 -8.27 17.87
N VAL A 207 -11.29 -9.42 18.48
CA VAL A 207 -10.29 -10.49 18.39
C VAL A 207 -10.84 -11.56 17.47
N GLU A 208 -10.25 -11.71 16.30
CA GLU A 208 -10.55 -12.82 15.42
C GLU A 208 -9.77 -14.05 15.92
N CYS A 209 -10.48 -15.05 16.40
CA CYS A 209 -9.86 -16.28 16.86
C CYS A 209 -9.93 -17.32 15.73
N GLU A 210 -8.81 -17.57 15.05
CA GLU A 210 -8.74 -18.57 13.97
C GLU A 210 -8.94 -20.02 14.46
N THR A 211 -8.89 -20.27 15.77
CA THR A 211 -8.97 -21.60 16.37
C THR A 211 -10.16 -21.77 17.33
N GLY A 212 -11.34 -21.35 16.92
CA GLY A 212 -12.57 -21.76 17.60
C GLY A 212 -12.67 -21.41 19.11
N CYS A 213 -12.09 -20.30 19.55
CA CYS A 213 -12.35 -19.74 20.86
C CYS A 213 -13.83 -19.34 20.92
N LYS A 214 -14.57 -20.06 21.77
CA LYS A 214 -15.97 -19.77 22.11
C LYS A 214 -16.03 -18.68 23.16
#